data_0f5933063adb4c2da82e377d97ac479b
#
_entry.id   0f5933063adb4c2da82e377d97ac479b
#
_cell.length_a   1.000
_cell.length_b   1.000
_cell.length_c   1.000
_cell.angle_alpha   90.00
_cell.angle_beta   90.00
_cell.angle_gamma   90.00
#
_symmetry.space_group_name_H-M   'P 1'
#
loop_
_entity.id
_entity.type
_entity.pdbx_description
1 polymer ?
#
loop_
_entity_poly.entity_id
_entity_poly.type
_entity_poly.pdbx_seq_one_letter_code
_entity_poly.pdbx_strand_id
1 'polypeptide(L)'
;DQLRIATVSRQREFLDRYAGDEVALAAYGKTWNALRAMDERLERLSSQESSMRQQADYLRESIERINRVDPQPGEMDELRARRDRIENAAEIAEGVTRALGALDASQVADDVESASAADLIDRASQALRAIHVEGVFSELADRLDSISTDLSDVVFSLSGEVDNEASVEDLDAINGRIHELDELTRRWGPELSDVITWRDKAVYDLEDLDASPEKVEQLEAERAQLLEAAKKAAQAVSKRRRAAAKELASKVTAELDSLAMGTSKLEIRVAEREQLDATGADDIEFLFTPFPGSPQLPMGKSASGGELSRLMLALELVAAEKHVVAGGTVPPMTFIFDEVDAGVGGKAAVELGARLAKLAQSAQVLVVTHLPQVASWADEQYVVAKGETDDGSIATTINQ
;
A
#
# COMPACT_ATOMS: atom_id res chain seq x y z
N ASP A 1 4.92 34.57 23.47
CA ASP A 1 5.59 34.28 22.17
C ASP A 1 5.10 35.24 21.09
N GLN A 2 5.76 36.38 20.95
CA GLN A 2 5.51 37.43 19.94
C GLN A 2 5.57 36.80 18.49
N LEU A 3 6.26 35.70 18.33
CA LEU A 3 6.43 34.97 17.07
C LEU A 3 5.26 34.01 16.71
N ARG A 4 4.27 33.84 17.59
CA ARG A 4 3.24 32.81 17.36
C ARG A 4 2.33 33.14 16.17
N ILE A 5 1.91 34.39 15.99
CA ILE A 5 1.10 34.84 14.82
C ILE A 5 1.95 35.13 13.56
N ALA A 6 3.28 35.12 13.67
CA ALA A 6 4.13 35.27 12.50
C ALA A 6 4.06 34.09 11.52
N THR A 7 3.55 32.95 11.92
CA THR A 7 3.41 31.77 11.05
C THR A 7 2.05 31.73 10.33
N VAL A 8 2.04 31.34 9.07
CA VAL A 8 0.84 31.28 8.20
C VAL A 8 -0.27 30.42 8.85
N SER A 9 0.07 29.30 9.48
CA SER A 9 -0.90 28.42 10.15
C SER A 9 -1.62 29.14 11.30
N ARG A 10 -0.90 29.93 12.10
CA ARG A 10 -1.48 30.68 13.22
C ARG A 10 -2.29 31.88 12.78
N GLN A 11 -1.91 32.51 11.67
CA GLN A 11 -2.71 33.59 11.05
C GLN A 11 -4.06 33.05 10.59
N ARG A 12 -4.09 31.87 9.98
CA ARG A 12 -5.33 31.21 9.59
C ARG A 12 -6.19 30.85 10.81
N GLU A 13 -5.60 30.22 11.84
CA GLU A 13 -6.33 29.87 13.06
C GLU A 13 -6.92 31.11 13.75
N PHE A 14 -6.20 32.22 13.76
CA PHE A 14 -6.67 33.47 14.30
C PHE A 14 -7.86 34.03 13.50
N LEU A 15 -7.75 34.04 12.18
CA LEU A 15 -8.83 34.51 11.31
C LEU A 15 -10.06 33.63 11.41
N ASP A 16 -9.90 32.29 11.45
CA ASP A 16 -11.00 31.32 11.58
C ASP A 16 -11.72 31.51 12.93
N ARG A 17 -10.97 31.68 14.03
CA ARG A 17 -11.52 32.00 15.35
C ARG A 17 -12.29 33.34 15.33
N TYR A 18 -11.73 34.36 14.70
CA TYR A 18 -12.37 35.66 14.57
C TYR A 18 -13.63 35.60 13.71
N ALA A 19 -13.62 34.79 12.66
CA ALA A 19 -14.77 34.57 11.78
C ALA A 19 -15.94 33.85 12.48
N GLY A 20 -15.66 33.03 13.51
CA GLY A 20 -16.65 32.17 14.17
C GLY A 20 -17.22 31.14 13.20
N ASP A 21 -16.38 30.55 12.38
CA ASP A 21 -16.80 29.66 11.28
C ASP A 21 -16.64 28.16 11.58
N GLU A 22 -16.62 27.81 12.90
CA GLU A 22 -16.44 26.42 13.35
C GLU A 22 -17.40 25.43 12.68
N VAL A 23 -18.66 25.84 12.47
CA VAL A 23 -19.69 25.02 11.81
C VAL A 23 -19.31 24.78 10.33
N ALA A 24 -18.82 25.81 9.64
CA ALA A 24 -18.43 25.69 8.24
C ALA A 24 -17.13 24.86 8.10
N LEU A 25 -16.17 25.05 9.01
CA LEU A 25 -14.94 24.26 9.08
C LEU A 25 -15.23 22.79 9.40
N ALA A 26 -16.13 22.51 10.34
CA ALA A 26 -16.54 21.15 10.66
C ALA A 26 -17.24 20.46 9.47
N ALA A 27 -18.11 21.20 8.75
CA ALA A 27 -18.77 20.69 7.55
C ALA A 27 -17.75 20.38 6.43
N TYR A 28 -16.78 21.28 6.22
CA TYR A 28 -15.68 21.05 5.28
C TYR A 28 -14.83 19.83 5.69
N GLY A 29 -14.40 19.76 6.95
CA GLY A 29 -13.61 18.66 7.46
C GLY A 29 -14.28 17.29 7.25
N LYS A 30 -15.60 17.21 7.42
CA LYS A 30 -16.37 15.99 7.16
C LYS A 30 -16.31 15.57 5.68
N THR A 31 -16.51 16.53 4.76
CA THR A 31 -16.47 16.23 3.31
C THR A 31 -15.05 15.93 2.84
N TRP A 32 -14.05 16.64 3.34
CA TRP A 32 -12.64 16.39 3.06
C TRP A 32 -12.20 14.98 3.50
N ASN A 33 -12.53 14.59 4.73
CA ASN A 33 -12.19 13.27 5.24
C ASN A 33 -12.87 12.14 4.44
N ALA A 34 -14.13 12.36 4.01
CA ALA A 34 -14.83 11.41 3.16
C ALA A 34 -14.14 11.28 1.78
N LEU A 35 -13.74 12.40 1.18
CA LEU A 35 -12.99 12.40 -0.08
C LEU A 35 -11.64 11.67 0.05
N ARG A 36 -10.87 11.96 1.10
CA ARG A 36 -9.59 11.28 1.37
C ARG A 36 -9.76 9.78 1.57
N ALA A 37 -10.76 9.35 2.31
CA ALA A 37 -11.07 7.93 2.49
C ALA A 37 -11.42 7.23 1.16
N MET A 38 -12.12 7.95 0.26
CA MET A 38 -12.43 7.45 -1.09
C MET A 38 -11.18 7.37 -1.97
N ASP A 39 -10.30 8.39 -1.95
CA ASP A 39 -9.02 8.38 -2.67
C ASP A 39 -8.15 7.17 -2.24
N GLU A 40 -8.02 6.95 -0.94
CA GLU A 40 -7.27 5.80 -0.39
C GLU A 40 -7.91 4.45 -0.75
N ARG A 41 -9.24 4.40 -0.85
CA ARG A 41 -9.95 3.19 -1.26
C ARG A 41 -9.69 2.88 -2.74
N LEU A 42 -9.78 3.89 -3.62
CA LEU A 42 -9.48 3.74 -5.04
C LEU A 42 -8.01 3.36 -5.29
N GLU A 43 -7.06 3.94 -4.56
CA GLU A 43 -5.65 3.62 -4.66
C GLU A 43 -5.37 2.15 -4.25
N ARG A 44 -6.00 1.69 -3.16
CA ARG A 44 -5.92 0.26 -2.76
C ARG A 44 -6.48 -0.67 -3.82
N LEU A 45 -7.65 -0.35 -4.39
CA LEU A 45 -8.27 -1.15 -5.44
C LEU A 45 -7.43 -1.15 -6.73
N SER A 46 -6.88 -0.02 -7.13
CA SER A 46 -6.01 0.08 -8.30
C SER A 46 -4.71 -0.72 -8.13
N SER A 47 -4.11 -0.70 -6.93
CA SER A 47 -2.92 -1.50 -6.63
C SER A 47 -3.23 -3.00 -6.59
N GLN A 48 -4.39 -3.39 -6.05
CA GLN A 48 -4.87 -4.77 -6.07
C GLN A 48 -5.22 -5.22 -7.49
N GLU A 49 -5.88 -4.39 -8.30
CA GLU A 49 -6.19 -4.66 -9.70
C GLU A 49 -4.93 -4.91 -10.54
N SER A 50 -3.88 -4.11 -10.36
CA SER A 50 -2.60 -4.34 -11.02
C SER A 50 -1.98 -5.69 -10.66
N SER A 51 -2.01 -6.06 -9.37
CA SER A 51 -1.54 -7.36 -8.89
C SER A 51 -2.40 -8.51 -9.42
N MET A 52 -3.73 -8.35 -9.39
CA MET A 52 -4.69 -9.33 -9.88
C MET A 52 -4.55 -9.53 -11.41
N ARG A 53 -4.33 -8.45 -12.17
CA ARG A 53 -4.03 -8.54 -13.61
C ARG A 53 -2.75 -9.32 -13.89
N GLN A 54 -1.65 -9.00 -13.19
CA GLN A 54 -0.40 -9.74 -13.36
C GLN A 54 -0.57 -11.23 -13.03
N GLN A 55 -1.32 -11.54 -11.99
CA GLN A 55 -1.63 -12.92 -11.61
C GLN A 55 -2.52 -13.60 -12.65
N ALA A 56 -3.54 -12.93 -13.16
CA ALA A 56 -4.40 -13.44 -14.23
C ALA A 56 -3.63 -13.69 -15.52
N ASP A 57 -2.72 -12.80 -15.92
CA ASP A 57 -1.88 -12.96 -17.11
C ASP A 57 -0.92 -14.14 -16.96
N TYR A 58 -0.30 -14.30 -15.78
CA TYR A 58 0.52 -15.46 -15.46
C TYR A 58 -0.27 -16.78 -15.55
N LEU A 59 -1.49 -16.82 -15.00
CA LEU A 59 -2.34 -18.00 -15.07
C LEU A 59 -2.75 -18.32 -16.51
N ARG A 60 -3.16 -17.33 -17.30
CA ARG A 60 -3.51 -17.51 -18.73
C ARG A 60 -2.35 -18.07 -19.52
N GLU A 61 -1.17 -17.48 -19.42
CA GLU A 61 0.05 -17.94 -20.11
C GLU A 61 0.40 -19.38 -19.70
N SER A 62 0.32 -19.67 -18.40
CA SER A 62 0.61 -20.99 -17.85
C SER A 62 -0.38 -22.06 -18.34
N ILE A 63 -1.67 -21.76 -18.29
CA ILE A 63 -2.74 -22.65 -18.80
C ILE A 63 -2.55 -22.91 -20.31
N GLU A 64 -2.30 -21.85 -21.08
CA GLU A 64 -2.08 -21.97 -22.53
C GLU A 64 -0.85 -22.84 -22.84
N ARG A 65 0.25 -22.68 -22.11
CA ARG A 65 1.46 -23.49 -22.27
C ARG A 65 1.21 -24.96 -21.96
N ILE A 66 0.52 -25.26 -20.84
CA ILE A 66 0.18 -26.64 -20.48
C ILE A 66 -0.76 -27.26 -21.51
N ASN A 67 -1.80 -26.54 -21.95
CA ASN A 67 -2.74 -27.01 -22.95
C ASN A 67 -2.10 -27.23 -24.35
N ARG A 68 -1.09 -26.43 -24.70
CA ARG A 68 -0.31 -26.60 -25.95
C ARG A 68 0.49 -27.90 -25.95
N VAL A 69 1.06 -28.25 -24.82
CA VAL A 69 1.82 -29.51 -24.66
C VAL A 69 0.89 -30.67 -24.45
N ASP A 70 -0.29 -30.47 -23.87
CA ASP A 70 -1.34 -31.46 -23.62
C ASP A 70 -0.84 -32.75 -22.96
N PRO A 71 -0.27 -32.66 -21.73
CA PRO A 71 0.28 -33.81 -21.04
C PRO A 71 -0.83 -34.79 -20.64
N GLN A 72 -0.55 -36.12 -20.82
CA GLN A 72 -1.46 -37.16 -20.42
C GLN A 72 -1.00 -37.87 -19.14
N PRO A 73 -1.94 -38.32 -18.28
CA PRO A 73 -1.56 -39.09 -17.09
C PRO A 73 -0.82 -40.38 -17.49
N GLY A 74 0.36 -40.61 -16.87
CA GLY A 74 1.19 -41.80 -17.13
C GLY A 74 2.07 -41.72 -18.38
N GLU A 75 1.92 -40.70 -19.24
CA GLU A 75 2.69 -40.55 -20.48
C GLU A 75 4.20 -40.57 -20.27
N MET A 76 4.69 -39.95 -19.19
CA MET A 76 6.11 -39.91 -18.87
C MET A 76 6.70 -41.30 -18.62
N ASP A 77 5.99 -42.14 -17.89
CA ASP A 77 6.44 -43.50 -17.57
C ASP A 77 6.42 -44.39 -18.80
N GLU A 78 5.40 -44.27 -19.65
CA GLU A 78 5.30 -44.98 -20.92
C GLU A 78 6.45 -44.61 -21.86
N LEU A 79 6.76 -43.31 -21.97
CA LEU A 79 7.84 -42.82 -22.85
C LEU A 79 9.23 -43.29 -22.31
N ARG A 80 9.46 -43.23 -21.00
CA ARG A 80 10.70 -43.73 -20.40
C ARG A 80 10.83 -45.23 -20.62
N ALA A 81 9.81 -46.00 -20.36
CA ALA A 81 9.84 -47.43 -20.61
C ALA A 81 10.10 -47.76 -22.10
N ARG A 82 9.50 -47.00 -23.02
CA ARG A 82 9.73 -47.17 -24.47
C ARG A 82 11.17 -46.78 -24.84
N ARG A 83 11.73 -45.69 -24.30
CA ARG A 83 13.10 -45.28 -24.50
C ARG A 83 14.07 -46.36 -24.03
N ASP A 84 13.86 -46.87 -22.80
CA ASP A 84 14.73 -47.88 -22.20
C ASP A 84 14.72 -49.18 -23.03
N ARG A 85 13.56 -49.56 -23.63
CA ARG A 85 13.47 -50.70 -24.55
C ARG A 85 14.28 -50.47 -25.82
N ILE A 86 14.24 -49.30 -26.42
CA ILE A 86 14.99 -49.00 -27.66
C ILE A 86 16.51 -48.94 -27.33
N GLU A 87 16.92 -48.31 -26.25
CA GLU A 87 18.32 -48.21 -25.85
C GLU A 87 18.91 -49.57 -25.54
N ASN A 88 18.14 -50.54 -25.02
CA ASN A 88 18.57 -51.88 -24.68
C ASN A 88 18.11 -52.96 -25.68
N ALA A 89 17.66 -52.55 -26.85
CA ALA A 89 17.09 -53.48 -27.84
C ALA A 89 18.03 -54.68 -28.21
N ALA A 90 19.32 -54.42 -28.35
CA ALA A 90 20.30 -55.44 -28.63
C ALA A 90 20.43 -56.48 -27.51
N GLU A 91 20.46 -56.02 -26.25
CA GLU A 91 20.53 -56.89 -25.08
C GLU A 91 19.27 -57.72 -24.89
N ILE A 92 18.12 -57.09 -25.12
CA ILE A 92 16.80 -57.75 -25.09
C ILE A 92 16.74 -58.84 -26.17
N ALA A 93 17.08 -58.50 -27.42
CA ALA A 93 17.06 -59.44 -28.53
C ALA A 93 17.98 -60.66 -28.27
N GLU A 94 19.20 -60.44 -27.80
CA GLU A 94 20.13 -61.53 -27.46
C GLU A 94 19.57 -62.40 -26.32
N GLY A 95 19.01 -61.76 -25.25
CA GLY A 95 18.42 -62.49 -24.12
C GLY A 95 17.21 -63.30 -24.49
N VAL A 96 16.27 -62.72 -25.29
CA VAL A 96 15.06 -63.38 -25.75
C VAL A 96 15.42 -64.55 -26.72
N THR A 97 16.33 -64.33 -27.67
CA THR A 97 16.80 -65.38 -28.58
C THR A 97 17.40 -66.57 -27.82
N ARG A 98 18.20 -66.29 -26.81
CA ARG A 98 18.81 -67.33 -25.98
C ARG A 98 17.77 -68.11 -25.16
N ALA A 99 16.73 -67.38 -24.64
CA ALA A 99 15.65 -68.01 -23.90
C ALA A 99 14.77 -68.88 -24.81
N LEU A 100 14.38 -68.35 -25.99
CA LEU A 100 13.61 -69.12 -27.01
C LEU A 100 14.34 -70.38 -27.41
N GLY A 101 15.65 -70.34 -27.72
CA GLY A 101 16.44 -71.47 -28.06
C GLY A 101 16.50 -72.56 -26.97
N ALA A 102 16.44 -72.17 -25.69
CA ALA A 102 16.38 -73.11 -24.57
C ALA A 102 15.00 -73.72 -24.37
N LEU A 103 13.93 -72.94 -24.61
CA LEU A 103 12.53 -73.36 -24.41
C LEU A 103 11.96 -74.14 -25.59
N ASP A 104 12.16 -73.66 -26.80
CA ASP A 104 11.70 -74.26 -28.07
C ASP A 104 12.70 -74.04 -29.20
N ALA A 105 13.51 -75.06 -29.51
CA ALA A 105 14.56 -75.00 -30.53
C ALA A 105 14.02 -74.74 -31.94
N SER A 106 12.74 -74.98 -32.20
CA SER A 106 12.13 -74.71 -33.54
C SER A 106 11.99 -73.19 -33.85
N GLN A 107 12.11 -72.36 -32.85
CA GLN A 107 12.00 -70.91 -33.00
C GLN A 107 13.35 -70.18 -33.29
N VAL A 108 14.48 -70.93 -33.29
CA VAL A 108 15.83 -70.40 -33.55
C VAL A 108 16.47 -71.13 -34.72
N ALA A 109 16.86 -70.38 -35.75
CA ALA A 109 17.30 -70.90 -37.06
C ALA A 109 18.72 -71.53 -37.09
N ASP A 110 19.36 -71.80 -35.97
CA ASP A 110 20.72 -72.37 -35.95
C ASP A 110 20.77 -73.83 -35.46
N ASP A 111 21.49 -74.66 -36.19
CA ASP A 111 21.74 -76.05 -36.03
C ASP A 111 22.31 -76.43 -34.65
N VAL A 112 21.46 -76.44 -33.61
CA VAL A 112 21.84 -76.95 -32.29
C VAL A 112 21.11 -78.26 -32.03
N GLU A 113 21.86 -79.42 -32.12
CA GLU A 113 21.41 -80.77 -31.74
C GLU A 113 21.04 -80.93 -30.23
N SER A 114 20.66 -79.85 -29.53
CA SER A 114 20.25 -79.93 -28.14
C SER A 114 18.71 -79.91 -28.02
N ALA A 115 18.18 -80.93 -27.40
CA ALA A 115 16.73 -81.00 -27.11
C ALA A 115 16.28 -79.79 -26.27
N SER A 116 15.28 -79.10 -26.73
CA SER A 116 14.65 -77.98 -26.02
C SER A 116 13.85 -78.43 -24.79
N ALA A 117 13.49 -77.51 -23.90
CA ALA A 117 12.65 -77.82 -22.73
C ALA A 117 11.30 -78.44 -23.18
N ALA A 118 10.71 -77.92 -24.25
CA ALA A 118 9.46 -78.47 -24.85
C ALA A 118 9.66 -79.92 -25.28
N ASP A 119 10.76 -80.22 -26.03
CA ASP A 119 11.04 -81.58 -26.47
C ASP A 119 11.24 -82.54 -25.30
N LEU A 120 11.89 -82.11 -24.23
CA LEU A 120 12.16 -82.93 -23.03
C LEU A 120 10.87 -83.18 -22.21
N ILE A 121 9.99 -82.24 -22.14
CA ILE A 121 8.69 -82.38 -21.46
C ILE A 121 7.79 -83.34 -22.23
N ASP A 122 7.73 -83.17 -23.55
CA ASP A 122 6.93 -84.05 -24.41
C ASP A 122 7.45 -85.49 -24.37
N ARG A 123 8.77 -85.70 -24.42
CA ARG A 123 9.36 -87.06 -24.26
C ARG A 123 9.05 -87.68 -22.89
N ALA A 124 9.08 -86.86 -21.83
CA ALA A 124 8.73 -87.32 -20.47
C ALA A 124 7.27 -87.69 -20.37
N SER A 125 6.37 -86.87 -20.92
CA SER A 125 4.93 -87.19 -20.98
C SER A 125 4.66 -88.46 -21.73
N GLN A 126 5.24 -88.62 -22.93
CA GLN A 126 5.09 -89.84 -23.74
C GLN A 126 5.63 -91.10 -23.02
N ALA A 127 6.78 -90.97 -22.35
CA ALA A 127 7.33 -92.08 -21.56
C ALA A 127 6.42 -92.51 -20.41
N LEU A 128 5.80 -91.59 -19.70
CA LEU A 128 4.86 -91.88 -18.65
C LEU A 128 3.56 -92.48 -19.17
N ARG A 129 3.08 -92.06 -20.34
CA ARG A 129 1.88 -92.60 -20.99
C ARG A 129 2.13 -94.03 -21.53
N ALA A 130 3.37 -94.43 -21.83
CA ALA A 130 3.75 -95.77 -22.25
C ALA A 130 3.77 -96.79 -21.08
N ILE A 131 3.59 -96.39 -19.84
CA ILE A 131 3.55 -97.27 -18.68
C ILE A 131 2.11 -97.79 -18.50
N HIS A 132 1.91 -99.11 -18.78
CA HIS A 132 0.60 -99.76 -18.75
C HIS A 132 0.31 -100.41 -17.40
N VAL A 133 0.66 -99.75 -16.29
CA VAL A 133 0.42 -100.18 -14.93
C VAL A 133 -0.47 -99.20 -14.21
N GLU A 134 -1.47 -99.62 -13.49
CA GLU A 134 -2.28 -98.74 -12.66
C GLU A 134 -1.46 -97.99 -11.66
N GLY A 135 -1.60 -96.64 -11.61
CA GLY A 135 -0.85 -95.79 -10.71
C GLY A 135 -0.94 -94.30 -11.09
N VAL A 136 -0.14 -93.45 -10.45
CA VAL A 136 -0.06 -91.96 -10.59
C VAL A 136 0.50 -91.49 -11.94
N PHE A 137 0.89 -92.39 -12.85
CA PHE A 137 1.63 -92.05 -14.07
C PHE A 137 0.81 -91.26 -15.08
N SER A 138 -0.46 -91.62 -15.27
CA SER A 138 -1.37 -90.84 -16.16
C SER A 138 -1.60 -89.43 -15.62
N GLU A 139 -1.84 -89.27 -14.32
CA GLU A 139 -1.99 -87.96 -13.69
C GLU A 139 -0.74 -87.06 -13.83
N LEU A 140 0.45 -87.70 -13.69
CA LEU A 140 1.72 -86.98 -13.89
C LEU A 140 1.93 -86.62 -15.36
N ALA A 141 1.53 -87.45 -16.33
CA ALA A 141 1.57 -87.11 -17.73
C ALA A 141 0.64 -85.96 -18.06
N ASP A 142 -0.62 -85.95 -17.54
CA ASP A 142 -1.53 -84.83 -17.74
C ASP A 142 -1.02 -83.49 -17.14
N ARG A 143 -0.29 -83.57 -16.02
CA ARG A 143 0.40 -82.41 -15.47
C ARG A 143 1.54 -81.91 -16.35
N LEU A 144 2.30 -82.81 -16.98
CA LEU A 144 3.36 -82.45 -17.93
C LEU A 144 2.77 -81.81 -19.22
N ASP A 145 1.63 -82.29 -19.69
CA ASP A 145 0.92 -81.69 -20.82
C ASP A 145 0.41 -80.26 -20.46
N SER A 146 -0.03 -80.05 -19.20
CA SER A 146 -0.41 -78.71 -18.75
C SER A 146 0.84 -77.78 -18.70
N ILE A 147 1.97 -78.25 -18.24
CA ILE A 147 3.24 -77.49 -18.26
C ILE A 147 3.68 -77.16 -19.66
N SER A 148 3.51 -78.14 -20.64
CA SER A 148 3.81 -77.95 -22.05
C SER A 148 2.93 -76.80 -22.64
N THR A 149 1.66 -76.75 -22.25
CA THR A 149 0.75 -75.66 -22.68
C THR A 149 1.20 -74.30 -22.11
N ASP A 150 1.47 -74.22 -20.79
CA ASP A 150 1.96 -73.01 -20.12
C ASP A 150 3.31 -72.55 -20.73
N LEU A 151 4.19 -73.49 -21.08
CA LEU A 151 5.46 -73.23 -21.78
C LEU A 151 5.24 -72.62 -23.17
N SER A 152 4.27 -73.16 -23.92
CA SER A 152 3.92 -72.62 -25.24
C SER A 152 3.41 -71.18 -25.16
N ASP A 153 2.62 -70.86 -24.15
CA ASP A 153 2.15 -69.47 -23.91
C ASP A 153 3.32 -68.51 -23.61
N VAL A 154 4.33 -68.97 -22.84
CA VAL A 154 5.57 -68.21 -22.58
C VAL A 154 6.37 -68.00 -23.87
N VAL A 155 6.55 -69.05 -24.67
CA VAL A 155 7.25 -69.00 -25.96
C VAL A 155 6.57 -68.05 -26.91
N PHE A 156 5.23 -68.10 -27.01
CA PHE A 156 4.45 -67.17 -27.81
C PHE A 156 4.66 -65.71 -27.37
N SER A 157 4.62 -65.45 -26.08
CA SER A 157 4.81 -64.11 -25.55
C SER A 157 6.22 -63.55 -25.82
N LEU A 158 7.27 -64.42 -25.67
CA LEU A 158 8.66 -64.03 -25.95
C LEU A 158 8.87 -63.78 -27.47
N SER A 159 8.26 -64.56 -28.31
CA SER A 159 8.38 -64.38 -29.78
C SER A 159 7.82 -63.02 -30.24
N GLY A 160 6.74 -62.54 -29.60
CA GLY A 160 6.19 -61.22 -29.86
C GLY A 160 7.11 -60.07 -29.47
N GLU A 161 8.04 -60.28 -28.53
CA GLU A 161 9.02 -59.25 -28.13
C GLU A 161 10.18 -59.07 -29.11
N VAL A 162 10.47 -60.08 -29.95
CA VAL A 162 11.56 -60.03 -30.98
C VAL A 162 11.13 -59.19 -32.18
N ASP A 163 9.83 -59.22 -32.55
CA ASP A 163 9.32 -58.54 -33.75
C ASP A 163 9.12 -57.03 -33.56
N ASN A 164 9.39 -56.51 -32.38
CA ASN A 164 9.16 -55.10 -32.03
C ASN A 164 10.38 -54.23 -32.38
N GLU A 165 10.67 -54.03 -33.67
CA GLU A 165 11.75 -53.13 -34.16
C GLU A 165 11.31 -51.66 -33.98
N ALA A 166 11.67 -51.06 -32.85
CA ALA A 166 11.59 -49.62 -32.69
C ALA A 166 12.81 -48.94 -33.35
N SER A 167 12.56 -47.99 -34.28
CA SER A 167 13.62 -47.33 -35.06
C SER A 167 14.32 -46.24 -34.23
N VAL A 168 15.57 -45.92 -34.62
CA VAL A 168 16.40 -44.85 -34.01
C VAL A 168 15.70 -43.47 -34.16
N GLU A 169 14.92 -43.28 -35.20
CA GLU A 169 14.11 -42.04 -35.41
C GLU A 169 13.02 -41.86 -34.36
N ASP A 170 12.53 -42.94 -33.76
CA ASP A 170 11.61 -42.90 -32.63
C ASP A 170 12.26 -42.37 -31.34
N LEU A 171 13.57 -42.62 -31.17
CA LEU A 171 14.31 -42.24 -29.95
C LEU A 171 14.42 -40.72 -29.81
N ASP A 172 14.72 -40.00 -30.89
CA ASP A 172 14.80 -38.51 -30.87
C ASP A 172 13.43 -37.88 -30.61
N ALA A 173 12.35 -38.41 -31.20
CA ALA A 173 11.01 -37.96 -30.93
C ALA A 173 10.59 -38.20 -29.46
N ILE A 174 10.89 -39.36 -28.91
CA ILE A 174 10.62 -39.73 -27.53
C ILE A 174 11.40 -38.80 -26.57
N ASN A 175 12.69 -38.59 -26.81
CA ASN A 175 13.50 -37.69 -25.98
C ASN A 175 13.03 -36.24 -26.05
N GLY A 176 12.64 -35.75 -27.22
CA GLY A 176 12.01 -34.45 -27.41
C GLY A 176 10.73 -34.30 -26.59
N ARG A 177 9.86 -35.29 -26.63
CA ARG A 177 8.62 -35.30 -25.86
C ARG A 177 8.85 -35.35 -24.35
N ILE A 178 9.77 -36.22 -23.90
CA ILE A 178 10.18 -36.27 -22.48
C ILE A 178 10.67 -34.91 -22.02
N HIS A 179 11.49 -34.24 -22.83
CA HIS A 179 11.99 -32.90 -22.49
C HIS A 179 10.86 -31.87 -22.33
N GLU A 180 9.88 -31.82 -23.24
CA GLU A 180 8.71 -30.94 -23.13
C GLU A 180 7.92 -31.21 -21.85
N LEU A 181 7.69 -32.47 -21.51
CA LEU A 181 6.99 -32.88 -20.29
C LEU A 181 7.78 -32.55 -19.02
N ASP A 182 9.11 -32.78 -19.03
CA ASP A 182 10.00 -32.41 -17.92
C ASP A 182 10.02 -30.89 -17.67
N GLU A 183 9.89 -30.04 -18.69
CA GLU A 183 9.76 -28.61 -18.49
C GLU A 183 8.47 -28.24 -17.76
N LEU A 184 7.38 -28.94 -17.99
CA LEU A 184 6.12 -28.73 -17.27
C LEU A 184 6.24 -29.16 -15.82
N THR A 185 6.80 -30.37 -15.57
CA THR A 185 6.91 -30.91 -14.21
C THR A 185 7.83 -30.08 -13.33
N ARG A 186 8.94 -29.53 -13.86
CA ARG A 186 9.82 -28.61 -13.13
C ARG A 186 9.12 -27.35 -12.63
N ARG A 187 8.05 -26.94 -13.29
CA ARG A 187 7.40 -25.64 -13.06
C ARG A 187 6.11 -25.73 -12.26
N TRP A 188 5.32 -26.79 -12.48
CA TRP A 188 3.96 -26.88 -11.94
C TRP A 188 3.68 -28.10 -11.08
N GLY A 189 4.62 -29.04 -10.94
CA GLY A 189 4.47 -30.19 -10.05
C GLY A 189 5.38 -31.36 -10.45
N PRO A 190 5.79 -32.22 -9.50
CA PRO A 190 6.75 -33.28 -9.75
C PRO A 190 6.24 -34.36 -10.70
N GLU A 191 4.93 -34.53 -10.83
CA GLU A 191 4.28 -35.50 -11.72
C GLU A 191 3.33 -34.80 -12.71
N LEU A 192 3.06 -35.43 -13.84
CA LEU A 192 2.13 -34.88 -14.83
C LEU A 192 0.69 -34.76 -14.28
N SER A 193 0.29 -35.64 -13.39
CA SER A 193 -0.97 -35.53 -12.63
C SER A 193 -1.06 -34.24 -11.80
N ASP A 194 0.07 -33.81 -11.21
CA ASP A 194 0.15 -32.57 -10.47
C ASP A 194 0.03 -31.34 -11.39
N VAL A 195 0.70 -31.39 -12.56
CA VAL A 195 0.60 -30.35 -13.60
C VAL A 195 -0.85 -30.16 -14.07
N ILE A 196 -1.54 -31.28 -14.34
CA ILE A 196 -2.94 -31.25 -14.75
C ILE A 196 -3.83 -30.68 -13.64
N THR A 197 -3.62 -31.14 -12.40
CA THR A 197 -4.36 -30.66 -11.23
C THR A 197 -4.12 -29.16 -11.01
N TRP A 198 -2.87 -28.72 -11.16
CA TRP A 198 -2.52 -27.31 -11.08
C TRP A 198 -3.23 -26.48 -12.16
N ARG A 199 -3.24 -26.95 -13.41
CA ARG A 199 -3.95 -26.30 -14.53
C ARG A 199 -5.44 -26.14 -14.23
N ASP A 200 -6.09 -27.21 -13.79
CA ASP A 200 -7.52 -27.22 -13.52
C ASP A 200 -7.87 -26.25 -12.38
N LYS A 201 -7.04 -26.21 -11.33
CA LYS A 201 -7.17 -25.20 -10.27
C LYS A 201 -6.95 -23.79 -10.79
N ALA A 202 -5.93 -23.57 -11.63
CA ALA A 202 -5.62 -22.27 -12.21
C ALA A 202 -6.76 -21.70 -13.06
N VAL A 203 -7.56 -22.55 -13.72
CA VAL A 203 -8.76 -22.14 -14.45
C VAL A 203 -9.81 -21.57 -13.49
N TYR A 204 -10.08 -22.21 -12.34
CA TYR A 204 -10.99 -21.67 -11.32
C TYR A 204 -10.47 -20.37 -10.70
N ASP A 205 -9.19 -20.33 -10.37
CA ASP A 205 -8.56 -19.14 -9.80
C ASP A 205 -8.62 -17.95 -10.78
N LEU A 206 -8.54 -18.20 -12.08
CA LEU A 206 -8.65 -17.19 -13.12
C LEU A 206 -10.07 -16.60 -13.22
N GLU A 207 -11.10 -17.42 -13.05
CA GLU A 207 -12.50 -16.94 -13.02
C GLU A 207 -12.76 -16.01 -11.84
N ASP A 208 -12.17 -16.30 -10.67
CA ASP A 208 -12.30 -15.46 -9.46
C ASP A 208 -11.53 -14.12 -9.54
N LEU A 209 -10.48 -14.03 -10.37
CA LEU A 209 -9.68 -12.83 -10.55
C LEU A 209 -10.26 -11.78 -11.49
N ASP A 210 -11.36 -12.08 -12.18
CA ASP A 210 -12.07 -11.14 -13.06
C ASP A 210 -12.90 -10.13 -12.24
N ALA A 211 -12.18 -9.26 -11.47
CA ALA A 211 -12.78 -8.18 -10.69
C ALA A 211 -13.40 -7.14 -11.63
N SER A 212 -14.72 -6.95 -11.54
CA SER A 212 -15.50 -6.16 -12.47
C SER A 212 -15.06 -4.69 -12.56
N PRO A 213 -14.73 -4.17 -13.77
CA PRO A 213 -14.45 -2.75 -14.03
C PRO A 213 -15.58 -1.82 -13.58
N GLU A 214 -16.81 -2.33 -13.52
CA GLU A 214 -18.03 -1.63 -13.13
C GLU A 214 -17.96 -1.06 -11.69
N LYS A 215 -17.27 -1.77 -10.78
CA LYS A 215 -17.11 -1.31 -9.39
C LYS A 215 -16.18 -0.12 -9.27
N VAL A 216 -15.11 -0.08 -10.04
CA VAL A 216 -14.16 1.05 -10.08
C VAL A 216 -14.86 2.27 -10.64
N GLU A 217 -15.59 2.16 -11.74
CA GLU A 217 -16.37 3.26 -12.36
C GLU A 217 -17.41 3.85 -11.38
N GLN A 218 -18.10 2.98 -10.63
CA GLN A 218 -19.04 3.46 -9.60
C GLN A 218 -18.32 4.28 -8.51
N LEU A 219 -17.18 3.83 -8.01
CA LEU A 219 -16.42 4.53 -6.97
C LEU A 219 -15.81 5.83 -7.49
N GLU A 220 -15.38 5.89 -8.74
CA GLU A 220 -14.92 7.13 -9.39
C GLU A 220 -16.06 8.15 -9.49
N ALA A 221 -17.27 7.72 -9.83
CA ALA A 221 -18.45 8.58 -9.85
C ALA A 221 -18.79 9.10 -8.44
N GLU A 222 -18.74 8.26 -7.40
CA GLU A 222 -18.93 8.66 -6.00
C GLU A 222 -17.83 9.65 -5.56
N ARG A 223 -16.57 9.41 -5.94
CA ARG A 223 -15.46 10.34 -5.69
C ARG A 223 -15.69 11.72 -6.29
N ALA A 224 -16.17 11.76 -7.53
CA ALA A 224 -16.48 13.02 -8.20
C ALA A 224 -17.56 13.82 -7.44
N GLN A 225 -18.59 13.16 -6.92
CA GLN A 225 -19.62 13.79 -6.09
C GLN A 225 -19.04 14.33 -4.77
N LEU A 226 -18.18 13.55 -4.10
CA LEU A 226 -17.51 13.98 -2.86
C LEU A 226 -16.58 15.17 -3.10
N LEU A 227 -15.88 15.22 -4.22
CA LEU A 227 -15.02 16.33 -4.61
C LEU A 227 -15.85 17.63 -4.80
N GLU A 228 -16.96 17.54 -5.49
CA GLU A 228 -17.85 18.71 -5.67
C GLU A 228 -18.47 19.17 -4.34
N ALA A 229 -18.84 18.24 -3.46
CA ALA A 229 -19.31 18.57 -2.11
C ALA A 229 -18.19 19.25 -1.27
N ALA A 230 -16.96 18.77 -1.32
CA ALA A 230 -15.83 19.37 -0.64
C ALA A 230 -15.51 20.78 -1.18
N LYS A 231 -15.50 20.97 -2.50
CA LYS A 231 -15.33 22.29 -3.12
C LYS A 231 -16.40 23.27 -2.66
N LYS A 232 -17.67 22.87 -2.64
CA LYS A 232 -18.78 23.71 -2.18
C LYS A 232 -18.63 24.09 -0.70
N ALA A 233 -18.25 23.15 0.14
CA ALA A 233 -17.98 23.40 1.55
C ALA A 233 -16.77 24.35 1.75
N ALA A 234 -15.67 24.15 0.99
CA ALA A 234 -14.53 25.05 1.00
C ALA A 234 -14.89 26.48 0.60
N GLN A 235 -15.71 26.65 -0.44
CA GLN A 235 -16.21 27.99 -0.86
C GLN A 235 -16.99 28.69 0.24
N ALA A 236 -17.77 27.94 1.04
CA ALA A 236 -18.49 28.52 2.19
C ALA A 236 -17.53 29.02 3.27
N VAL A 237 -16.43 28.28 3.55
CA VAL A 237 -15.36 28.74 4.46
C VAL A 237 -14.65 29.95 3.88
N SER A 238 -14.24 29.93 2.61
CA SER A 238 -13.54 31.02 1.93
C SER A 238 -14.37 32.33 1.97
N LYS A 239 -15.68 32.23 1.76
CA LYS A 239 -16.57 33.39 1.84
C LYS A 239 -16.55 34.03 3.23
N ARG A 240 -16.60 33.25 4.30
CA ARG A 240 -16.52 33.71 5.69
C ARG A 240 -15.18 34.34 6.01
N ARG A 241 -14.10 33.67 5.60
CA ARG A 241 -12.72 34.16 5.76
C ARG A 241 -12.52 35.53 5.10
N ARG A 242 -12.96 35.70 3.85
CA ARG A 242 -12.84 36.98 3.13
C ARG A 242 -13.63 38.09 3.83
N ALA A 243 -14.85 37.81 4.31
CA ALA A 243 -15.63 38.78 5.06
C ALA A 243 -14.97 39.17 6.39
N ALA A 244 -14.50 38.17 7.15
CA ALA A 244 -13.78 38.36 8.42
C ALA A 244 -12.43 39.09 8.22
N ALA A 245 -11.70 38.77 7.18
CA ALA A 245 -10.42 39.40 6.83
C ALA A 245 -10.60 40.93 6.59
N LYS A 246 -11.63 41.31 5.83
CA LYS A 246 -11.95 42.70 5.56
C LYS A 246 -12.36 43.45 6.83
N GLU A 247 -13.23 42.84 7.63
CA GLU A 247 -13.70 43.41 8.89
C GLU A 247 -12.57 43.60 9.89
N LEU A 248 -11.78 42.52 10.12
CA LEU A 248 -10.65 42.52 11.06
C LEU A 248 -9.59 43.54 10.65
N ALA A 249 -9.17 43.54 9.38
CA ALA A 249 -8.15 44.45 8.90
C ALA A 249 -8.59 45.94 9.08
N SER A 250 -9.86 46.28 8.83
CA SER A 250 -10.38 47.60 9.03
C SER A 250 -10.41 48.03 10.50
N LYS A 251 -10.89 47.18 11.40
CA LYS A 251 -10.95 47.46 12.83
C LYS A 251 -9.58 47.56 13.47
N VAL A 252 -8.64 46.66 13.11
CA VAL A 252 -7.27 46.72 13.61
C VAL A 252 -6.56 47.96 13.12
N THR A 253 -6.71 48.36 11.84
CA THR A 253 -6.14 49.59 11.32
C THR A 253 -6.62 50.81 12.07
N ALA A 254 -7.91 50.85 12.43
CA ALA A 254 -8.48 51.93 13.24
C ALA A 254 -7.93 51.93 14.68
N GLU A 255 -7.69 50.75 15.29
CA GLU A 255 -7.14 50.63 16.63
C GLU A 255 -5.67 51.06 16.70
N LEU A 256 -4.90 50.83 15.59
CA LEU A 256 -3.48 51.22 15.50
C LEU A 256 -3.26 52.76 15.64
N ASP A 257 -4.25 53.55 15.31
CA ASP A 257 -4.21 55.02 15.47
C ASP A 257 -3.98 55.40 16.96
N SER A 258 -4.70 54.76 17.86
CA SER A 258 -4.59 54.97 19.30
C SER A 258 -3.29 54.44 19.92
N LEU A 259 -2.59 53.57 19.18
CA LEU A 259 -1.34 52.94 19.60
C LEU A 259 -0.08 53.63 19.03
N ALA A 260 -0.18 54.92 18.65
CA ALA A 260 0.90 55.67 17.98
C ALA A 260 1.38 55.07 16.65
N MET A 261 0.46 54.43 15.91
CA MET A 261 0.71 53.79 14.62
C MET A 261 -0.36 54.23 13.56
N GLY A 262 -0.84 55.45 13.64
CA GLY A 262 -1.97 55.95 12.83
C GLY A 262 -1.71 56.02 11.31
N THR A 263 -0.43 55.88 10.89
CA THR A 263 -0.10 55.77 9.47
C THR A 263 0.07 54.34 8.98
N SER A 264 0.01 53.38 9.89
CA SER A 264 0.19 51.99 9.60
C SER A 264 -1.10 51.33 9.05
N LYS A 265 -0.97 50.30 8.26
CA LYS A 265 -2.08 49.57 7.67
C LYS A 265 -1.90 48.07 7.74
N LEU A 266 -2.92 47.40 8.20
CA LEU A 266 -3.00 45.92 8.11
C LEU A 266 -3.88 45.56 6.91
N GLU A 267 -3.42 44.59 6.12
CA GLU A 267 -4.21 43.89 5.12
C GLU A 267 -4.15 42.40 5.37
N ILE A 268 -5.29 41.73 5.24
CA ILE A 268 -5.35 40.25 5.36
C ILE A 268 -5.74 39.72 3.99
N ARG A 269 -4.79 39.10 3.34
CA ARG A 269 -4.98 38.45 2.03
C ARG A 269 -5.53 37.06 2.22
N VAL A 270 -6.61 36.74 1.49
CA VAL A 270 -7.21 35.40 1.40
C VAL A 270 -7.15 35.02 -0.08
N ALA A 271 -6.09 34.31 -0.47
CA ALA A 271 -5.87 33.87 -1.84
C ALA A 271 -6.37 32.44 -2.03
N GLU A 272 -7.04 32.21 -3.16
CA GLU A 272 -7.57 30.89 -3.51
C GLU A 272 -6.43 29.99 -4.00
N ARG A 273 -6.40 28.73 -3.57
CA ARG A 273 -5.51 27.69 -4.04
C ARG A 273 -6.18 26.80 -5.07
N GLU A 274 -5.39 26.26 -6.00
CA GLU A 274 -5.88 25.32 -7.00
C GLU A 274 -6.32 23.97 -6.38
N GLN A 275 -5.65 23.56 -5.29
CA GLN A 275 -5.90 22.29 -4.64
C GLN A 275 -6.47 22.48 -3.24
N LEU A 276 -7.44 21.63 -2.90
CA LEU A 276 -7.96 21.55 -1.54
C LEU A 276 -6.93 20.87 -0.62
N ASP A 277 -6.92 21.30 0.64
CA ASP A 277 -6.21 20.59 1.71
C ASP A 277 -7.10 20.41 2.97
N ALA A 278 -6.53 19.85 4.03
CA ALA A 278 -7.24 19.65 5.29
C ALA A 278 -7.80 20.95 5.91
N THR A 279 -7.35 22.13 5.46
CA THR A 279 -7.69 23.44 6.01
C THR A 279 -8.57 24.27 5.09
N GLY A 280 -8.93 23.80 3.92
CA GLY A 280 -9.77 24.48 2.93
C GLY A 280 -9.09 24.73 1.61
N ALA A 281 -9.50 25.80 0.94
CA ALA A 281 -9.01 26.21 -0.38
C ALA A 281 -8.27 27.55 -0.37
N ASP A 282 -7.86 28.07 0.81
CA ASP A 282 -7.30 29.42 0.90
C ASP A 282 -5.91 29.43 1.53
N ASP A 283 -5.03 30.27 0.95
CA ASP A 283 -3.83 30.75 1.62
C ASP A 283 -4.14 32.08 2.30
N ILE A 284 -3.78 32.18 3.58
CA ILE A 284 -4.06 33.35 4.41
C ILE A 284 -2.74 33.98 4.83
N GLU A 285 -2.59 35.28 4.56
CA GLU A 285 -1.40 36.04 4.87
C GLU A 285 -1.74 37.40 5.43
N PHE A 286 -1.16 37.74 6.60
CA PHE A 286 -1.29 39.06 7.21
C PHE A 286 -0.13 39.93 6.74
N LEU A 287 -0.48 41.00 6.06
CA LEU A 287 0.45 41.95 5.45
C LEU A 287 0.40 43.27 6.17
N PHE A 288 1.54 43.80 6.52
CA PHE A 288 1.66 45.04 7.27
C PHE A 288 2.44 46.09 6.50
N THR A 289 1.94 47.33 6.52
CA THR A 289 2.60 48.51 5.96
C THR A 289 2.81 49.51 7.09
N PRO A 290 4.05 49.76 7.54
CA PRO A 290 4.32 50.64 8.71
C PRO A 290 3.96 52.11 8.48
N PHE A 291 4.21 52.64 7.30
CA PHE A 291 3.91 54.03 6.91
C PHE A 291 3.68 54.14 5.39
N PRO A 292 3.03 55.20 4.92
CA PRO A 292 2.79 55.38 3.50
C PRO A 292 4.09 55.44 2.68
N GLY A 293 4.13 54.63 1.64
CA GLY A 293 5.33 54.51 0.77
C GLY A 293 6.30 53.40 1.15
N SER A 294 6.11 52.75 2.33
CA SER A 294 6.85 51.52 2.65
C SER A 294 6.29 50.31 1.92
N PRO A 295 7.13 49.30 1.60
CA PRO A 295 6.61 48.08 1.01
C PRO A 295 5.67 47.32 1.95
N GLN A 296 4.62 46.76 1.38
CA GLN A 296 3.74 45.83 2.09
C GLN A 296 4.43 44.47 2.18
N LEU A 297 4.70 44.02 3.39
CA LEU A 297 5.42 42.79 3.66
C LEU A 297 4.65 41.90 4.64
N PRO A 298 4.91 40.59 4.68
CA PRO A 298 4.39 39.72 5.73
C PRO A 298 4.70 40.29 7.10
N MET A 299 3.70 40.28 7.99
CA MET A 299 3.72 40.92 9.30
C MET A 299 5.00 40.63 10.11
N GLY A 300 5.48 39.37 10.10
CA GLY A 300 6.71 38.96 10.80
C GLY A 300 8.03 39.47 10.20
N LYS A 301 7.98 40.12 9.01
CA LYS A 301 9.17 40.65 8.30
C LYS A 301 9.19 42.18 8.17
N SER A 302 8.08 42.83 8.47
CA SER A 302 7.90 44.26 8.16
C SER A 302 7.85 45.17 9.38
N ALA A 303 7.63 44.61 10.59
CA ALA A 303 7.47 45.38 11.84
C ALA A 303 8.72 45.29 12.70
N SER A 304 9.06 46.38 13.40
CA SER A 304 10.00 46.34 14.55
C SER A 304 9.36 45.60 15.70
N GLY A 305 10.18 45.19 16.73
CA GLY A 305 9.68 44.49 17.91
C GLY A 305 8.50 45.21 18.58
N GLY A 306 8.64 46.50 18.84
CA GLY A 306 7.57 47.30 19.45
C GLY A 306 6.36 47.50 18.55
N GLU A 307 6.52 47.66 17.22
CA GLU A 307 5.43 47.74 16.29
C GLU A 307 4.65 46.40 16.20
N LEU A 308 5.37 45.28 16.19
CA LEU A 308 4.76 43.95 16.19
C LEU A 308 3.96 43.70 17.47
N SER A 309 4.50 44.09 18.67
CA SER A 309 3.80 43.96 19.94
C SER A 309 2.51 44.79 19.97
N ARG A 310 2.53 46.02 19.46
CA ARG A 310 1.34 46.87 19.35
C ARG A 310 0.35 46.34 18.35
N LEU A 311 0.79 45.85 17.22
CA LEU A 311 -0.10 45.21 16.24
C LEU A 311 -0.80 43.98 16.82
N MET A 312 -0.06 43.19 17.60
CA MET A 312 -0.62 42.03 18.32
C MET A 312 -1.67 42.46 19.34
N LEU A 313 -1.40 43.53 20.13
CA LEU A 313 -2.36 44.11 21.08
C LEU A 313 -3.64 44.56 20.35
N ALA A 314 -3.51 45.24 19.22
CA ALA A 314 -4.68 45.68 18.42
C ALA A 314 -5.50 44.48 17.88
N LEU A 315 -4.85 43.43 17.39
CA LEU A 315 -5.51 42.21 16.94
C LEU A 315 -6.29 41.53 18.05
N GLU A 316 -5.68 41.34 19.22
CA GLU A 316 -6.34 40.67 20.36
C GLU A 316 -7.47 41.53 20.97
N LEU A 317 -7.32 42.85 21.03
CA LEU A 317 -8.39 43.77 21.45
C LEU A 317 -9.62 43.63 20.53
N VAL A 318 -9.44 43.72 19.22
CA VAL A 318 -10.53 43.59 18.24
C VAL A 318 -11.19 42.20 18.30
N ALA A 319 -10.38 41.13 18.52
CA ALA A 319 -10.89 39.76 18.69
C ALA A 319 -11.72 39.62 19.97
N ALA A 320 -11.22 40.15 21.11
CA ALA A 320 -11.89 40.09 22.39
C ALA A 320 -13.25 40.84 22.36
N GLU A 321 -13.29 42.02 21.74
CA GLU A 321 -14.54 42.78 21.58
C GLU A 321 -15.59 41.98 20.81
N LYS A 322 -15.21 41.29 19.75
CA LYS A 322 -16.12 40.46 18.95
C LYS A 322 -16.68 39.29 19.74
N HIS A 323 -15.88 38.64 20.56
CA HIS A 323 -16.33 37.54 21.43
C HIS A 323 -17.32 37.99 22.49
N VAL A 324 -17.09 39.13 23.12
CA VAL A 324 -18.01 39.71 24.12
C VAL A 324 -19.37 40.07 23.50
N VAL A 325 -19.35 40.68 22.32
CA VAL A 325 -20.58 41.03 21.58
C VAL A 325 -21.37 39.79 21.16
N ALA A 326 -20.68 38.68 20.86
CA ALA A 326 -21.31 37.39 20.52
C ALA A 326 -21.88 36.63 21.72
N GLY A 327 -21.72 37.14 22.96
CA GLY A 327 -22.18 36.45 24.19
C GLY A 327 -21.34 35.23 24.58
N GLY A 328 -20.17 35.07 23.99
CA GLY A 328 -19.20 34.00 24.31
C GLY A 328 -18.36 34.32 25.53
N THR A 329 -18.03 33.34 26.33
CA THR A 329 -16.97 33.44 27.34
C THR A 329 -15.63 33.29 26.66
N VAL A 330 -14.77 34.32 26.81
CA VAL A 330 -13.36 34.20 26.36
C VAL A 330 -12.67 33.17 27.25
N PRO A 331 -12.00 32.14 26.68
CA PRO A 331 -11.18 31.22 27.49
C PRO A 331 -10.13 32.04 28.24
N PRO A 332 -9.78 31.64 29.47
CA PRO A 332 -8.74 32.34 30.23
C PRO A 332 -7.40 32.24 29.48
N MET A 333 -7.01 33.36 28.87
CA MET A 333 -5.75 33.50 28.14
C MET A 333 -4.82 34.41 28.90
N THR A 334 -3.53 34.13 28.87
CA THR A 334 -2.47 35.00 29.40
C THR A 334 -1.68 35.58 28.23
N PHE A 335 -1.64 36.89 28.16
CA PHE A 335 -0.83 37.64 27.19
C PHE A 335 0.40 38.21 27.89
N ILE A 336 1.55 38.10 27.26
CA ILE A 336 2.81 38.67 27.71
C ILE A 336 3.27 39.64 26.64
N PHE A 337 3.32 40.94 26.98
CA PHE A 337 3.82 42.00 26.11
C PHE A 337 5.18 42.47 26.59
N ASP A 338 6.16 42.35 25.71
CA ASP A 338 7.51 42.90 25.89
C ASP A 338 7.75 43.94 24.81
N GLU A 339 8.50 45.01 25.15
CA GLU A 339 8.82 46.13 24.26
C GLU A 339 7.60 46.85 23.65
N VAL A 340 6.38 46.66 24.16
CA VAL A 340 5.14 47.24 23.60
C VAL A 340 5.18 48.79 23.68
N ASP A 341 5.91 49.35 24.60
CA ASP A 341 6.11 50.78 24.82
C ASP A 341 7.35 51.35 24.12
N ALA A 342 8.10 50.56 23.36
CA ALA A 342 9.26 51.03 22.64
C ALA A 342 8.91 52.15 21.63
N GLY A 343 9.56 53.31 21.78
CA GLY A 343 9.32 54.47 20.92
C GLY A 343 7.99 55.20 21.19
N VAL A 344 7.30 54.92 22.31
CA VAL A 344 6.04 55.54 22.68
C VAL A 344 6.31 56.47 23.87
N GLY A 345 5.62 57.61 23.93
CA GLY A 345 5.75 58.55 25.02
C GLY A 345 4.57 59.52 25.13
N GLY A 346 4.53 60.29 26.20
CA GLY A 346 3.50 61.28 26.41
C GLY A 346 2.06 60.76 26.40
N LYS A 347 1.19 61.37 25.59
CA LYS A 347 -0.21 61.00 25.50
C LYS A 347 -0.41 59.56 24.93
N ALA A 348 0.43 59.17 23.99
CA ALA A 348 0.32 57.83 23.40
C ALA A 348 0.65 56.70 24.40
N ALA A 349 1.51 56.95 25.39
CA ALA A 349 1.79 56.00 26.46
C ALA A 349 0.56 55.81 27.40
N VAL A 350 -0.19 56.85 27.63
CA VAL A 350 -1.44 56.76 28.41
C VAL A 350 -2.49 55.97 27.68
N GLU A 351 -2.65 56.19 26.37
CA GLU A 351 -3.60 55.44 25.52
C GLU A 351 -3.19 53.97 25.43
N LEU A 352 -1.89 53.64 25.34
CA LEU A 352 -1.39 52.27 25.34
C LEU A 352 -1.74 51.56 26.65
N GLY A 353 -1.54 52.24 27.81
CA GLY A 353 -1.91 51.71 29.13
C GLY A 353 -3.42 51.43 29.22
N ALA A 354 -4.25 52.38 28.75
CA ALA A 354 -5.69 52.20 28.70
C ALA A 354 -6.12 50.98 27.84
N ARG A 355 -5.45 50.74 26.71
CA ARG A 355 -5.72 49.57 25.83
C ARG A 355 -5.31 48.25 26.49
N LEU A 356 -4.17 48.21 27.18
CA LEU A 356 -3.76 47.04 27.95
C LEU A 356 -4.72 46.74 29.11
N ALA A 357 -5.15 47.76 29.85
CA ALA A 357 -6.17 47.62 30.89
C ALA A 357 -7.52 47.15 30.33
N LYS A 358 -7.92 47.58 29.14
CA LYS A 358 -9.11 47.09 28.46
C LYS A 358 -9.02 45.61 28.11
N LEU A 359 -7.86 45.12 27.60
CA LEU A 359 -7.64 43.73 27.33
C LEU A 359 -7.65 42.90 28.63
N ALA A 360 -7.13 43.46 29.71
CA ALA A 360 -7.06 42.82 31.03
C ALA A 360 -8.43 42.54 31.66
N GLN A 361 -9.52 43.17 31.16
CA GLN A 361 -10.87 42.87 31.59
C GLN A 361 -11.35 41.47 31.15
N SER A 362 -10.75 40.90 30.09
CA SER A 362 -11.11 39.60 29.53
C SER A 362 -10.00 38.58 29.58
N ALA A 363 -8.79 38.91 29.93
CA ALA A 363 -7.62 38.07 29.93
C ALA A 363 -6.59 38.47 31.02
N GLN A 364 -5.67 37.60 31.36
CA GLN A 364 -4.50 37.98 32.15
C GLN A 364 -3.48 38.66 31.23
N VAL A 365 -3.02 39.85 31.61
CA VAL A 365 -2.06 40.63 30.85
C VAL A 365 -0.81 40.92 31.70
N LEU A 366 0.33 40.44 31.22
CA LEU A 366 1.65 40.72 31.80
C LEU A 366 2.40 41.67 30.87
N VAL A 367 2.89 42.79 31.39
CA VAL A 367 3.58 43.80 30.58
C VAL A 367 4.94 44.11 31.18
N VAL A 368 5.97 44.10 30.34
CA VAL A 368 7.27 44.65 30.69
C VAL A 368 7.33 46.08 30.17
N THR A 369 7.43 47.06 31.08
CA THR A 369 7.41 48.48 30.72
C THR A 369 8.41 49.28 31.56
N HIS A 370 8.92 50.34 30.96
CA HIS A 370 9.73 51.36 31.65
C HIS A 370 8.98 52.68 31.81
N LEU A 371 7.74 52.75 31.31
CA LEU A 371 6.94 53.96 31.30
C LEU A 371 5.94 54.01 32.51
N PRO A 372 6.07 54.99 33.42
CA PRO A 372 5.08 55.16 34.50
C PRO A 372 3.65 55.31 34.01
N GLN A 373 3.45 55.92 32.83
CA GLN A 373 2.16 56.13 32.24
C GLN A 373 1.46 54.80 31.86
N VAL A 374 2.21 53.77 31.55
CA VAL A 374 1.70 52.42 31.27
C VAL A 374 1.49 51.69 32.60
N ALA A 375 2.50 51.68 33.45
CA ALA A 375 2.47 51.01 34.76
C ALA A 375 1.30 51.45 35.64
N SER A 376 0.92 52.73 35.57
CA SER A 376 -0.19 53.29 36.39
C SER A 376 -1.57 52.66 36.12
N TRP A 377 -1.74 51.89 35.04
CA TRP A 377 -2.96 51.15 34.67
C TRP A 377 -3.01 49.73 35.19
N ALA A 378 -1.90 49.22 35.78
CA ALA A 378 -1.85 47.83 36.23
C ALA A 378 -2.51 47.68 37.61
N ASP A 379 -3.16 46.56 37.85
CA ASP A 379 -3.75 46.17 39.12
C ASP A 379 -2.64 45.78 40.11
N GLU A 380 -1.55 45.16 39.61
CA GLU A 380 -0.37 44.77 40.38
C GLU A 380 0.90 45.17 39.63
N GLN A 381 1.91 45.63 40.39
CA GLN A 381 3.20 46.08 39.86
C GLN A 381 4.36 45.32 40.52
N TYR A 382 5.29 44.87 39.70
CA TYR A 382 6.52 44.21 40.14
C TYR A 382 7.71 45.02 39.65
N VAL A 383 8.55 45.52 40.60
CA VAL A 383 9.74 46.28 40.25
C VAL A 383 10.93 45.33 40.21
N VAL A 384 11.57 45.22 39.03
CA VAL A 384 12.79 44.48 38.86
C VAL A 384 13.99 45.40 39.06
N ALA A 385 14.73 45.19 40.14
CA ALA A 385 15.91 45.96 40.46
C ALA A 385 17.18 45.09 40.41
N LYS A 386 18.27 45.65 39.89
CA LYS A 386 19.61 45.06 40.00
C LYS A 386 20.37 45.82 41.06
N GLY A 387 20.85 45.12 42.05
CA GLY A 387 21.64 45.67 43.14
C GLY A 387 22.91 44.86 43.38
N GLU A 388 23.94 45.52 43.93
CA GLU A 388 25.15 44.87 44.38
C GLU A 388 24.85 44.25 45.75
N THR A 389 25.14 42.99 45.93
CA THR A 389 25.04 42.30 47.25
C THR A 389 26.29 42.57 48.10
N ASP A 390 26.19 42.34 49.39
CA ASP A 390 27.27 42.57 50.35
C ASP A 390 28.57 41.81 50.04
N ASP A 391 28.52 40.82 49.21
CA ASP A 391 29.65 40.00 48.69
C ASP A 391 30.24 40.53 47.38
N GLY A 392 29.74 41.65 46.83
CA GLY A 392 30.21 42.26 45.61
C GLY A 392 29.65 41.56 44.32
N SER A 393 28.66 40.63 44.42
CA SER A 393 27.96 40.04 43.30
C SER A 393 26.74 40.91 42.93
N ILE A 394 26.31 40.81 41.64
CA ILE A 394 25.09 41.48 41.16
C ILE A 394 23.91 40.54 41.33
N ALA A 395 22.95 40.90 42.18
CA ALA A 395 21.68 40.19 42.30
C ALA A 395 20.53 40.96 41.63
N THR A 396 19.61 40.22 41.04
CA THR A 396 18.33 40.75 40.53
C THR A 396 17.25 40.45 41.57
N THR A 397 16.59 41.49 42.07
CA THR A 397 15.47 41.37 43.00
C THR A 397 14.19 41.80 42.36
N ILE A 398 13.09 41.14 42.76
CA ILE A 398 11.73 41.48 42.35
C ILE A 398 10.96 41.90 43.58
N ASN A 399 10.47 43.11 43.59
CA ASN A 399 9.64 43.69 44.67
C ASN A 399 8.25 44.01 44.15
N GLN A 400 7.22 43.66 44.92
CA GLN A 400 5.82 43.99 44.63
C GLN A 400 5.48 45.34 45.22
#